data_68e7a4e62b737642f83b604c82600439
#
_entry.id   68e7a4e62b737642f83b604c82600439
#
_cell.length_a   1.000
_cell.length_b   1.000
_cell.length_c   1.000
_cell.angle_alpha   90.00
_cell.angle_beta   90.00
_cell.angle_gamma   90.00
#
_symmetry.space_group_name_H-M   'P 1'
#
loop_
_entity.id
_entity.type
_entity.pdbx_description
1 polymer ?
#
loop_
_entity_poly.entity_id
_entity_poly.type
_entity_poly.pdbx_seq_one_letter_code
_entity_poly.pdbx_strand_id
1 'polypeptide(L)'
;MKKFWKKTSLFLVTAAMTVSAPLMAWALEHDIVILHTNDIHCGINDNIGFAGLAQIKKDALARTPNVALVDAGDAIQGAPIGKLSRGLAVVDIMNYLGYDFCIPGNHEFDYGMDRFMELVPLQRAGYYCANFIYAGNNKQVLPGYKIMQYEDTKVAFVGASTPESLTTSTPTFFQNEKGQYIYSFCEDKTGNKLYKQLQKNIDKARKDGADYVFIVGHLGMDGTTPQWSSESVAKNTQGVDAVIDGHSHERFTRMVKNKVGKDVLLAQTGTKLKTVGELVISPDGTADYRIQRQGCQYRESYCPGNKDL
;
A
#
# COMPACT_ATOMS: atom_id res chain seq x y z
N MET A 1 58.11 -70.39 23.22
CA MET A 1 56.65 -70.29 23.27
C MET A 1 56.30 -68.82 23.43
N LYS A 2 55.84 -68.12 22.40
CA LYS A 2 55.46 -66.71 22.37
C LYS A 2 53.95 -66.64 22.46
N LYS A 3 53.38 -66.05 23.55
CA LYS A 3 51.95 -65.80 23.70
C LYS A 3 51.58 -64.57 22.93
N PHE A 4 50.69 -64.68 21.96
CA PHE A 4 50.03 -63.57 21.25
C PHE A 4 48.83 -63.06 22.09
N TRP A 5 48.88 -61.81 22.49
CA TRP A 5 47.74 -61.14 23.08
C TRP A 5 46.94 -60.42 21.95
N LYS A 6 45.72 -60.88 21.73
CA LYS A 6 44.75 -60.16 20.87
C LYS A 6 44.19 -58.99 21.65
N LYS A 7 44.44 -57.78 21.17
CA LYS A 7 43.74 -56.57 21.63
C LYS A 7 42.40 -56.49 20.89
N THR A 8 41.30 -56.64 21.61
CA THR A 8 39.95 -56.39 21.12
C THR A 8 39.66 -54.92 21.33
N SER A 9 39.60 -54.14 20.22
CA SER A 9 39.19 -52.72 20.27
C SER A 9 37.67 -52.68 20.24
N LEU A 10 37.07 -52.19 21.32
CA LEU A 10 35.62 -51.90 21.42
C LEU A 10 35.36 -50.55 20.78
N PHE A 11 34.74 -50.53 19.61
CA PHE A 11 34.25 -49.32 18.99
C PHE A 11 32.90 -48.95 19.64
N LEU A 12 32.89 -47.89 20.46
CA LEU A 12 31.66 -47.25 20.92
C LEU A 12 31.15 -46.38 19.76
N VAL A 13 30.07 -46.82 19.11
CA VAL A 13 29.32 -45.99 18.18
C VAL A 13 28.33 -45.19 19.01
N THR A 14 28.67 -43.92 19.31
CA THR A 14 27.72 -42.96 19.82
C THR A 14 26.83 -42.47 18.70
N ALA A 15 25.61 -43.01 18.60
CA ALA A 15 24.55 -42.46 17.75
C ALA A 15 24.10 -41.12 18.35
N ALA A 16 24.53 -40.00 17.77
CA ALA A 16 23.96 -38.69 18.04
C ALA A 16 22.55 -38.66 17.43
N MET A 17 21.53 -38.85 18.26
CA MET A 17 20.16 -38.51 17.87
C MET A 17 20.06 -36.98 17.77
N THR A 18 20.11 -36.46 16.55
CA THR A 18 19.68 -35.12 16.25
C THR A 18 18.16 -35.10 16.37
N VAL A 19 17.66 -34.66 17.52
CA VAL A 19 16.27 -34.27 17.66
C VAL A 19 16.11 -33.01 16.84
N SER A 20 15.69 -33.15 15.58
CA SER A 20 15.13 -32.05 14.81
C SER A 20 13.81 -31.72 15.47
N ALA A 21 13.81 -30.72 16.37
CA ALA A 21 12.58 -30.07 16.76
C ALA A 21 11.92 -29.59 15.44
N PRO A 22 10.64 -29.89 15.21
CA PRO A 22 9.95 -29.25 14.09
C PRO A 22 10.05 -27.75 14.37
N LEU A 23 10.64 -27.00 13.41
CA LEU A 23 10.39 -25.57 13.32
C LEU A 23 8.86 -25.48 13.17
N MET A 24 8.15 -25.19 14.26
CA MET A 24 6.80 -24.71 14.17
C MET A 24 6.92 -23.39 13.39
N ALA A 25 6.65 -23.44 12.10
CA ALA A 25 6.27 -22.26 11.38
C ALA A 25 5.00 -21.77 12.09
N TRP A 26 5.13 -20.68 12.84
CA TRP A 26 4.00 -19.99 13.42
C TRP A 26 3.18 -19.54 12.21
N ALA A 27 2.05 -20.17 12.01
CA ALA A 27 1.14 -19.81 10.93
C ALA A 27 0.32 -18.60 11.40
N LEU A 28 -0.07 -17.75 10.47
CA LEU A 28 -1.08 -16.74 10.71
C LEU A 28 -2.33 -17.44 11.29
N GLU A 29 -2.82 -17.01 12.45
CA GLU A 29 -3.98 -17.63 13.11
C GLU A 29 -5.29 -16.99 12.66
N HIS A 30 -5.23 -15.70 12.28
CA HIS A 30 -6.38 -14.89 11.90
C HIS A 30 -6.16 -14.23 10.55
N ASP A 31 -7.24 -13.95 9.83
CA ASP A 31 -7.19 -13.15 8.60
C ASP A 31 -6.50 -11.81 8.86
N ILE A 32 -5.71 -11.33 7.89
CA ILE A 32 -5.30 -9.93 7.81
C ILE A 32 -6.27 -9.21 6.88
N VAL A 33 -6.92 -8.16 7.40
CA VAL A 33 -7.88 -7.35 6.65
C VAL A 33 -7.29 -5.98 6.37
N ILE A 34 -7.18 -5.62 5.10
CA ILE A 34 -6.73 -4.31 4.64
C ILE A 34 -7.92 -3.58 4.04
N LEU A 35 -8.45 -2.62 4.79
CA LEU A 35 -9.45 -1.68 4.32
C LEU A 35 -8.77 -0.54 3.60
N HIS A 36 -9.31 -0.10 2.47
CA HIS A 36 -8.73 1.03 1.75
C HIS A 36 -9.76 2.00 1.19
N THR A 37 -9.34 3.25 1.14
CA THR A 37 -10.07 4.39 0.57
C THR A 37 -9.17 5.11 -0.43
N ASN A 38 -9.78 5.88 -1.31
CA ASN A 38 -9.13 6.78 -2.25
C ASN A 38 -10.08 7.93 -2.62
N ASP A 39 -9.54 9.05 -3.03
CA ASP A 39 -10.31 10.19 -3.60
C ASP A 39 -11.49 10.61 -2.73
N ILE A 40 -11.27 10.73 -1.41
CA ILE A 40 -12.33 11.10 -0.44
C ILE A 40 -12.81 12.53 -0.68
N HIS A 41 -11.92 13.43 -1.11
CA HIS A 41 -12.22 14.83 -1.45
C HIS A 41 -13.09 15.53 -0.41
N CYS A 42 -12.73 15.39 0.87
CA CYS A 42 -13.47 15.93 2.01
C CYS A 42 -14.94 15.47 2.10
N GLY A 43 -15.28 14.35 1.48
CA GLY A 43 -16.62 13.75 1.47
C GLY A 43 -17.03 13.17 2.83
N ILE A 44 -17.05 13.99 3.89
CA ILE A 44 -17.24 13.53 5.28
C ILE A 44 -18.55 12.77 5.46
N ASN A 45 -19.63 13.28 4.85
CA ASN A 45 -20.97 12.71 4.94
C ASN A 45 -21.48 12.17 3.59
N ASP A 46 -20.63 12.14 2.57
CA ASP A 46 -21.02 11.67 1.23
C ASP A 46 -21.06 10.14 1.22
N ASN A 47 -22.08 9.55 0.62
CA ASN A 47 -22.24 8.09 0.45
C ASN A 47 -22.12 7.31 1.79
N ILE A 48 -21.08 6.46 1.95
CA ILE A 48 -20.79 5.76 3.21
C ILE A 48 -20.42 6.76 4.30
N GLY A 49 -19.68 7.80 3.96
CA GLY A 49 -19.15 8.79 4.89
C GLY A 49 -18.16 8.22 5.91
N PHE A 50 -17.53 9.10 6.67
CA PHE A 50 -16.57 8.63 7.69
C PHE A 50 -17.25 7.87 8.84
N ALA A 51 -18.51 8.15 9.15
CA ALA A 51 -19.25 7.38 10.15
C ALA A 51 -19.49 5.93 9.71
N GLY A 52 -19.86 5.73 8.44
CA GLY A 52 -20.00 4.38 7.87
C GLY A 52 -18.66 3.65 7.76
N LEU A 53 -17.60 4.35 7.39
CA LEU A 53 -16.24 3.79 7.37
C LEU A 53 -15.81 3.34 8.78
N ALA A 54 -16.12 4.13 9.82
CA ALA A 54 -15.86 3.74 11.22
C ALA A 54 -16.59 2.45 11.59
N GLN A 55 -17.83 2.27 11.13
CA GLN A 55 -18.59 1.03 11.37
C GLN A 55 -17.97 -0.14 10.61
N ILE A 56 -17.58 0.03 9.34
CA ILE A 56 -16.89 -1.01 8.55
C ILE A 56 -15.59 -1.46 9.24
N LYS A 57 -14.79 -0.50 9.73
CA LYS A 57 -13.55 -0.83 10.47
C LYS A 57 -13.86 -1.58 11.77
N LYS A 58 -14.89 -1.17 12.51
CA LYS A 58 -15.34 -1.85 13.72
C LYS A 58 -15.78 -3.28 13.43
N ASP A 59 -16.53 -3.50 12.35
CA ASP A 59 -16.99 -4.83 11.93
C ASP A 59 -15.82 -5.73 11.48
N ALA A 60 -14.79 -5.16 10.83
CA ALA A 60 -13.56 -5.87 10.52
C ALA A 60 -12.81 -6.29 11.80
N LEU A 61 -12.64 -5.37 12.75
CA LEU A 61 -12.01 -5.65 14.06
C LEU A 61 -12.76 -6.68 14.92
N ALA A 62 -14.08 -6.83 14.70
CA ALA A 62 -14.84 -7.88 15.36
C ALA A 62 -14.59 -9.29 14.78
N ARG A 63 -14.02 -9.37 13.55
CA ARG A 63 -13.68 -10.63 12.88
C ARG A 63 -12.22 -11.04 13.10
N THR A 64 -11.31 -10.07 13.21
CA THR A 64 -9.87 -10.29 13.36
C THR A 64 -9.21 -9.10 14.05
N PRO A 65 -8.16 -9.31 14.87
CA PRO A 65 -7.36 -8.22 15.42
C PRO A 65 -6.44 -7.57 14.36
N ASN A 66 -6.21 -8.23 13.22
CA ASN A 66 -5.23 -7.87 12.21
C ASN A 66 -5.88 -6.98 11.12
N VAL A 67 -6.19 -5.74 11.45
CA VAL A 67 -6.85 -4.79 10.52
C VAL A 67 -5.95 -3.60 10.25
N ALA A 68 -5.76 -3.27 8.96
CA ALA A 68 -5.21 -1.99 8.51
C ALA A 68 -6.28 -1.15 7.81
N LEU A 69 -6.19 0.17 7.94
CA LEU A 69 -6.95 1.14 7.15
C LEU A 69 -5.96 2.06 6.43
N VAL A 70 -5.94 2.01 5.09
CA VAL A 70 -5.00 2.76 4.25
C VAL A 70 -5.74 3.72 3.31
N ASP A 71 -5.09 4.83 2.95
CA ASP A 71 -5.64 5.82 2.03
C ASP A 71 -4.73 6.01 0.82
N ALA A 72 -5.32 5.97 -0.37
CA ALA A 72 -4.63 6.12 -1.63
C ALA A 72 -4.69 7.56 -2.19
N GLY A 73 -4.78 8.56 -1.32
CA GLY A 73 -4.61 9.98 -1.65
C GLY A 73 -5.90 10.72 -2.03
N ASP A 74 -5.76 12.02 -2.22
CA ASP A 74 -6.83 12.98 -2.51
C ASP A 74 -7.92 13.01 -1.43
N ALA A 75 -7.49 13.00 -0.17
CA ALA A 75 -8.42 13.03 0.96
C ALA A 75 -8.81 14.45 1.39
N ILE A 76 -7.85 15.40 1.42
CA ILE A 76 -7.94 16.64 2.19
C ILE A 76 -8.51 17.84 1.43
N GLN A 77 -8.71 17.74 0.11
CA GLN A 77 -9.20 18.80 -0.75
C GLN A 77 -10.56 18.41 -1.37
N GLY A 78 -11.48 19.37 -1.55
CA GLY A 78 -12.78 19.15 -2.21
C GLY A 78 -13.89 20.01 -1.62
N ALA A 79 -14.60 19.51 -0.59
CA ALA A 79 -15.72 20.22 0.03
C ALA A 79 -15.27 21.47 0.82
N PRO A 80 -16.21 22.40 1.15
CA PRO A 80 -15.90 23.65 1.86
C PRO A 80 -15.07 23.48 3.12
N ILE A 81 -15.27 22.40 3.88
CA ILE A 81 -14.53 22.12 5.11
C ILE A 81 -13.02 21.95 4.84
N GLY A 82 -12.64 21.32 3.72
CA GLY A 82 -11.25 21.20 3.30
C GLY A 82 -10.63 22.56 3.02
N LYS A 83 -11.34 23.42 2.27
CA LYS A 83 -10.88 24.78 1.96
C LYS A 83 -10.73 25.65 3.22
N LEU A 84 -11.73 25.64 4.11
CA LEU A 84 -11.73 26.45 5.33
C LEU A 84 -10.64 26.04 6.31
N SER A 85 -10.41 24.74 6.47
CA SER A 85 -9.37 24.20 7.38
C SER A 85 -8.00 24.02 6.70
N ARG A 86 -7.91 24.26 5.37
CA ARG A 86 -6.75 23.93 4.56
C ARG A 86 -6.27 22.50 4.84
N GLY A 87 -7.23 21.54 4.80
CA GLY A 87 -7.01 20.11 4.97
C GLY A 87 -7.00 19.58 6.40
N LEU A 88 -6.78 20.43 7.43
CA LEU A 88 -6.58 19.96 8.81
C LEU A 88 -7.77 19.18 9.36
N ALA A 89 -9.00 19.62 9.11
CA ALA A 89 -10.18 18.94 9.64
C ALA A 89 -10.30 17.48 9.15
N VAL A 90 -9.90 17.21 7.90
CA VAL A 90 -9.92 15.84 7.37
C VAL A 90 -8.79 15.02 7.98
N VAL A 91 -7.58 15.59 8.13
CA VAL A 91 -6.47 14.93 8.84
C VAL A 91 -6.89 14.54 10.26
N ASP A 92 -7.59 15.44 10.99
CA ASP A 92 -8.07 15.14 12.34
C ASP A 92 -9.09 13.99 12.36
N ILE A 93 -10.03 13.97 11.39
CA ILE A 93 -11.00 12.87 11.26
C ILE A 93 -10.29 11.55 10.91
N MET A 94 -9.34 11.57 9.97
CA MET A 94 -8.54 10.38 9.62
C MET A 94 -7.75 9.87 10.83
N ASN A 95 -7.19 10.76 11.63
CA ASN A 95 -6.51 10.42 12.88
C ASN A 95 -7.45 9.80 13.91
N TYR A 96 -8.67 10.31 14.02
CA TYR A 96 -9.70 9.76 14.91
C TYR A 96 -10.14 8.35 14.48
N LEU A 97 -10.28 8.12 13.17
CA LEU A 97 -10.59 6.80 12.61
C LEU A 97 -9.43 5.81 12.71
N GLY A 98 -8.22 6.31 12.98
CA GLY A 98 -7.03 5.51 13.09
C GLY A 98 -6.62 4.91 11.75
N TYR A 99 -6.42 5.76 10.73
CA TYR A 99 -5.70 5.34 9.54
C TYR A 99 -4.28 4.89 9.90
N ASP A 100 -3.75 3.94 9.16
CA ASP A 100 -2.47 3.29 9.43
C ASP A 100 -1.39 3.65 8.40
N PHE A 101 -1.80 4.06 7.20
CA PHE A 101 -0.92 4.43 6.10
C PHE A 101 -1.67 5.38 5.14
N CYS A 102 -1.03 6.48 4.77
CA CYS A 102 -1.57 7.44 3.80
C CYS A 102 -0.52 7.82 2.76
N ILE A 103 -0.97 8.14 1.57
CA ILE A 103 -0.12 8.72 0.53
C ILE A 103 -0.66 10.08 0.10
N PRO A 104 0.16 10.99 -0.42
CA PRO A 104 -0.36 12.17 -1.09
C PRO A 104 -0.86 11.81 -2.50
N GLY A 105 -2.07 12.23 -2.85
CA GLY A 105 -2.49 12.39 -4.23
C GLY A 105 -2.05 13.76 -4.77
N ASN A 106 -2.57 14.17 -5.92
CA ASN A 106 -2.22 15.49 -6.47
C ASN A 106 -2.90 16.64 -5.72
N HIS A 107 -4.08 16.40 -5.17
CA HIS A 107 -4.85 17.43 -4.44
C HIS A 107 -4.38 17.66 -3.00
N GLU A 108 -3.50 16.84 -2.44
CA GLU A 108 -2.83 17.13 -1.18
C GLU A 108 -1.94 18.38 -1.27
N PHE A 109 -1.52 18.78 -2.48
CA PHE A 109 -0.66 19.94 -2.71
C PHE A 109 -1.44 21.23 -3.03
N ASP A 110 -2.79 21.20 -3.16
CA ASP A 110 -3.59 22.34 -3.60
C ASP A 110 -3.60 23.53 -2.63
N TYR A 111 -3.26 23.29 -1.37
CA TYR A 111 -3.09 24.36 -0.38
C TYR A 111 -1.65 24.90 -0.29
N GLY A 112 -0.77 24.46 -1.21
CA GLY A 112 0.65 24.79 -1.29
C GLY A 112 1.54 23.78 -0.57
N MET A 113 2.80 23.72 -1.04
CA MET A 113 3.79 22.77 -0.50
C MET A 113 4.06 23.00 0.99
N ASP A 114 4.18 24.26 1.42
CA ASP A 114 4.41 24.60 2.84
C ASP A 114 3.27 24.04 3.71
N ARG A 115 2.03 24.21 3.24
CA ARG A 115 0.87 23.69 3.96
C ARG A 115 0.86 22.18 4.01
N PHE A 116 1.17 21.49 2.92
CA PHE A 116 1.29 20.05 2.93
C PHE A 116 2.35 19.57 3.94
N MET A 117 3.52 20.22 3.94
CA MET A 117 4.59 19.88 4.88
C MET A 117 4.25 20.18 6.35
N GLU A 118 3.37 21.17 6.63
CA GLU A 118 2.78 21.38 7.96
C GLU A 118 1.84 20.24 8.37
N LEU A 119 1.07 19.67 7.44
CA LEU A 119 0.13 18.58 7.71
C LEU A 119 0.82 17.22 7.89
N VAL A 120 1.97 17.00 7.24
CA VAL A 120 2.72 15.74 7.31
C VAL A 120 2.95 15.25 8.75
N PRO A 121 3.50 16.03 9.70
CA PRO A 121 3.69 15.59 11.07
C PRO A 121 2.40 15.46 11.88
N LEU A 122 1.28 16.03 11.41
CA LEU A 122 -0.02 15.95 12.08
C LEU A 122 -0.78 14.68 11.68
N GLN A 123 -0.49 14.07 10.52
CA GLN A 123 -1.09 12.81 10.09
C GLN A 123 -0.42 11.64 10.84
N ARG A 124 -1.13 11.04 11.80
CA ARG A 124 -0.60 9.96 12.67
C ARG A 124 -0.30 8.68 11.90
N ALA A 125 -1.04 8.39 10.83
CA ALA A 125 -0.76 7.30 9.91
C ALA A 125 0.62 7.45 9.24
N GLY A 126 1.09 8.70 9.10
CA GLY A 126 2.20 9.12 8.26
C GLY A 126 1.81 9.24 6.80
N TYR A 127 2.47 10.15 6.08
CA TYR A 127 2.46 10.19 4.62
C TYR A 127 3.68 9.49 4.06
N TYR A 128 3.47 8.62 3.08
CA TYR A 128 4.51 7.82 2.43
C TYR A 128 4.46 8.01 0.92
N CYS A 129 5.62 8.23 0.28
CA CYS A 129 5.69 8.30 -1.17
C CYS A 129 7.10 7.98 -1.65
N ALA A 130 7.26 6.85 -2.32
CA ALA A 130 8.56 6.37 -2.78
C ALA A 130 9.15 7.22 -3.90
N ASN A 131 8.31 7.81 -4.75
CA ASN A 131 8.71 8.57 -5.92
C ASN A 131 8.62 10.09 -5.77
N PHE A 132 8.22 10.61 -4.60
CA PHE A 132 8.31 12.05 -4.31
C PHE A 132 9.71 12.37 -3.78
N ILE A 133 10.50 13.09 -4.58
CA ILE A 133 11.92 13.30 -4.37
C ILE A 133 12.32 14.77 -4.56
N TYR A 134 13.42 15.18 -3.95
CA TYR A 134 14.09 16.42 -4.28
C TYR A 134 14.80 16.29 -5.63
N ALA A 135 14.48 17.15 -6.60
CA ALA A 135 15.00 17.10 -7.95
C ALA A 135 16.56 17.24 -8.02
N GLY A 136 17.15 17.99 -7.08
CA GLY A 136 18.59 18.26 -7.07
C GLY A 136 19.49 17.11 -6.62
N ASN A 137 18.95 16.13 -5.85
CA ASN A 137 19.77 15.06 -5.26
C ASN A 137 19.09 13.69 -5.22
N ASN A 138 17.86 13.57 -5.73
CA ASN A 138 17.03 12.36 -5.74
C ASN A 138 16.76 11.76 -4.35
N LYS A 139 16.91 12.51 -3.27
CA LYS A 139 16.50 12.05 -1.93
C LYS A 139 14.98 12.09 -1.83
N GLN A 140 14.39 11.09 -1.20
CA GLN A 140 12.96 11.07 -0.91
C GLN A 140 12.59 12.21 0.03
N VAL A 141 11.48 12.89 -0.24
CA VAL A 141 10.89 13.94 0.61
C VAL A 141 10.15 13.28 1.79
N LEU A 142 9.47 12.16 1.52
CA LEU A 142 8.74 11.35 2.48
C LEU A 142 9.35 9.94 2.54
N PRO A 143 9.14 9.17 3.64
CA PRO A 143 9.45 7.74 3.64
C PRO A 143 8.75 7.03 2.49
N GLY A 144 9.41 6.06 1.85
CA GLY A 144 8.86 5.39 0.67
C GLY A 144 7.90 4.26 0.99
N TYR A 145 8.01 3.65 2.17
CA TYR A 145 7.20 2.51 2.59
C TYR A 145 7.15 2.38 4.11
N LYS A 146 6.19 1.57 4.58
CA LYS A 146 6.03 1.14 5.97
C LYS A 146 5.81 -0.37 6.01
N ILE A 147 6.41 -1.06 6.96
CA ILE A 147 6.11 -2.47 7.25
C ILE A 147 5.26 -2.52 8.52
N MET A 148 4.19 -3.29 8.46
CA MET A 148 3.32 -3.57 9.59
C MET A 148 3.38 -5.07 9.90
N GLN A 149 3.45 -5.39 11.18
CA GLN A 149 3.53 -6.77 11.67
C GLN A 149 2.15 -7.21 12.14
N TYR A 150 1.69 -8.35 11.63
CA TYR A 150 0.46 -9.02 12.03
C TYR A 150 0.82 -10.46 12.39
N GLU A 151 0.77 -10.78 13.69
CA GLU A 151 1.29 -12.06 14.19
C GLU A 151 2.71 -12.28 13.64
N ASP A 152 2.97 -13.37 12.91
CA ASP A 152 4.28 -13.64 12.30
C ASP A 152 4.41 -13.13 10.85
N THR A 153 3.35 -12.51 10.31
CA THR A 153 3.31 -12.02 8.93
C THR A 153 3.60 -10.52 8.85
N LYS A 154 4.52 -10.14 7.96
CA LYS A 154 4.87 -8.75 7.66
C LYS A 154 4.26 -8.29 6.36
N VAL A 155 3.49 -7.21 6.43
CA VAL A 155 2.89 -6.56 5.26
C VAL A 155 3.54 -5.21 5.05
N ALA A 156 4.13 -4.99 3.88
CA ALA A 156 4.68 -3.71 3.47
C ALA A 156 3.72 -2.95 2.58
N PHE A 157 3.56 -1.66 2.87
CA PHE A 157 2.85 -0.71 2.02
C PHE A 157 3.87 0.27 1.44
N VAL A 158 3.96 0.33 0.11
CA VAL A 158 4.85 1.22 -0.65
C VAL A 158 4.00 2.33 -1.26
N GLY A 159 4.26 3.58 -0.90
CA GLY A 159 3.51 4.74 -1.40
C GLY A 159 3.96 5.15 -2.79
N ALA A 160 3.01 5.54 -3.66
CA ALA A 160 3.28 6.07 -4.98
C ALA A 160 2.29 7.18 -5.36
N SER A 161 2.77 8.32 -5.86
CA SER A 161 1.92 9.40 -6.39
C SER A 161 2.19 9.57 -7.89
N THR A 162 1.14 9.99 -8.62
CA THR A 162 1.29 10.21 -10.06
C THR A 162 2.26 11.35 -10.36
N PRO A 163 3.15 11.20 -11.34
CA PRO A 163 3.93 12.33 -11.86
C PRO A 163 3.09 13.48 -12.41
N GLU A 164 1.82 13.25 -12.74
CA GLU A 164 0.87 14.29 -13.16
C GLU A 164 0.65 15.35 -12.07
N SER A 165 0.93 15.04 -10.79
CA SER A 165 0.84 16.00 -9.67
C SER A 165 1.55 17.33 -9.94
N LEU A 166 2.64 17.31 -10.73
CA LEU A 166 3.36 18.55 -11.13
C LEU A 166 2.51 19.49 -11.99
N THR A 167 1.46 19.00 -12.65
CA THR A 167 0.63 19.77 -13.58
C THR A 167 -0.85 19.76 -13.22
N THR A 168 -1.34 18.75 -12.52
CA THR A 168 -2.74 18.64 -12.05
C THR A 168 -2.98 19.41 -10.75
N SER A 169 -1.91 19.66 -9.96
CA SER A 169 -1.91 20.70 -8.94
C SER A 169 -1.32 22.00 -9.51
N THR A 170 -0.91 22.93 -8.66
CA THR A 170 -0.32 24.22 -9.10
C THR A 170 1.20 24.06 -9.29
N PRO A 171 1.74 24.13 -10.51
CA PRO A 171 3.17 23.86 -10.80
C PRO A 171 4.15 24.68 -9.95
N THR A 172 3.81 25.95 -9.64
CA THR A 172 4.68 26.82 -8.85
C THR A 172 4.91 26.33 -7.42
N PHE A 173 4.04 25.46 -6.88
CA PHE A 173 4.23 24.85 -5.55
C PHE A 173 5.39 23.87 -5.50
N PHE A 174 5.86 23.39 -6.67
CA PHE A 174 6.99 22.47 -6.81
C PHE A 174 8.27 23.15 -7.28
N GLN A 175 8.24 24.51 -7.45
CA GLN A 175 9.32 25.30 -8.02
C GLN A 175 9.91 26.25 -6.98
N ASN A 176 11.16 26.65 -7.20
CA ASN A 176 11.78 27.79 -6.51
C ASN A 176 11.36 29.12 -7.14
N GLU A 177 11.81 30.25 -6.56
CA GLU A 177 11.52 31.61 -7.04
C GLU A 177 11.98 31.87 -8.48
N LYS A 178 12.90 31.06 -9.02
CA LYS A 178 13.38 31.15 -10.40
C LYS A 178 12.56 30.27 -11.37
N GLY A 179 11.49 29.64 -10.94
CA GLY A 179 10.67 28.73 -11.74
C GLY A 179 11.31 27.38 -12.03
N GLN A 180 12.37 27.01 -11.32
CA GLN A 180 13.00 25.70 -11.45
C GLN A 180 12.36 24.70 -10.51
N TYR A 181 12.00 23.51 -11.02
CA TYR A 181 11.45 22.43 -10.19
C TYR A 181 12.50 21.97 -9.16
N ILE A 182 12.13 22.04 -7.90
CA ILE A 182 12.91 21.55 -6.75
C ILE A 182 12.39 20.21 -6.23
N TYR A 183 11.20 19.80 -6.68
CA TYR A 183 10.58 18.50 -6.43
C TYR A 183 10.32 17.76 -7.75
N SER A 184 10.26 16.44 -7.70
CA SER A 184 9.94 15.55 -8.81
C SER A 184 9.18 14.34 -8.31
N PHE A 185 8.31 13.78 -9.14
CA PHE A 185 7.64 12.50 -8.92
C PHE A 185 8.20 11.39 -9.80
N CYS A 186 9.47 11.53 -10.19
CA CYS A 186 10.17 10.60 -11.09
C CYS A 186 9.54 10.54 -12.50
N GLU A 187 9.06 11.69 -12.98
CA GLU A 187 8.51 11.85 -14.32
C GLU A 187 9.56 11.59 -15.40
N ASP A 188 9.18 10.85 -16.44
CA ASP A 188 9.85 10.76 -17.72
C ASP A 188 8.88 10.27 -18.82
N LYS A 189 9.28 10.37 -20.08
CA LYS A 189 8.44 9.98 -21.22
C LYS A 189 8.14 8.50 -21.31
N THR A 190 8.85 7.66 -20.56
CA THR A 190 8.76 6.19 -20.64
C THR A 190 8.20 5.54 -19.37
N GLY A 191 8.09 6.28 -18.26
CA GLY A 191 7.76 5.77 -16.93
C GLY A 191 8.93 5.06 -16.22
N ASN A 192 10.07 4.90 -16.88
CA ASN A 192 11.18 4.10 -16.34
C ASN A 192 11.77 4.66 -15.04
N LYS A 193 11.79 5.98 -14.85
CA LYS A 193 12.25 6.57 -13.59
C LYS A 193 11.31 6.20 -12.44
N LEU A 194 10.00 6.29 -12.68
CA LEU A 194 8.97 5.89 -11.71
C LEU A 194 9.13 4.39 -11.35
N TYR A 195 9.16 3.50 -12.35
CA TYR A 195 9.27 2.06 -12.11
C TYR A 195 10.54 1.69 -11.34
N LYS A 196 11.70 2.28 -11.69
CA LYS A 196 12.97 2.04 -10.99
C LYS A 196 12.91 2.49 -9.53
N GLN A 197 12.31 3.65 -9.28
CA GLN A 197 12.21 4.18 -7.92
C GLN A 197 11.27 3.37 -7.04
N LEU A 198 10.13 2.93 -7.60
CA LEU A 198 9.22 2.01 -6.91
C LEU A 198 9.87 0.65 -6.67
N GLN A 199 10.52 0.05 -7.70
CA GLN A 199 11.22 -1.23 -7.57
C GLN A 199 12.27 -1.20 -6.45
N LYS A 200 13.05 -0.12 -6.34
CA LYS A 200 14.03 0.04 -5.26
C LYS A 200 13.38 -0.04 -3.87
N ASN A 201 12.19 0.53 -3.67
CA ASN A 201 11.49 0.50 -2.39
C ASN A 201 10.82 -0.87 -2.15
N ILE A 202 10.30 -1.52 -3.20
CA ILE A 202 9.77 -2.88 -3.16
C ILE A 202 10.87 -3.87 -2.75
N ASP A 203 12.01 -3.82 -3.42
CA ASP A 203 13.16 -4.71 -3.12
C ASP A 203 13.66 -4.49 -1.68
N LYS A 204 13.66 -3.23 -1.22
CA LYS A 204 14.06 -2.92 0.14
C LYS A 204 13.04 -3.47 1.15
N ALA A 205 11.74 -3.32 0.91
CA ALA A 205 10.69 -3.87 1.77
C ALA A 205 10.80 -5.40 1.87
N ARG A 206 11.00 -6.10 0.74
CA ARG A 206 11.24 -7.54 0.72
C ARG A 206 12.51 -7.93 1.48
N LYS A 207 13.61 -7.20 1.30
CA LYS A 207 14.87 -7.42 2.03
C LYS A 207 14.70 -7.22 3.54
N ASP A 208 13.86 -6.27 3.96
CA ASP A 208 13.54 -6.00 5.37
C ASP A 208 12.55 -7.05 5.95
N GLY A 209 12.21 -8.07 5.14
CA GLY A 209 11.47 -9.26 5.54
C GLY A 209 9.96 -9.19 5.32
N ALA A 210 9.46 -8.33 4.42
CA ALA A 210 8.04 -8.31 4.10
C ALA A 210 7.59 -9.58 3.35
N ASP A 211 6.58 -10.26 3.88
CA ASP A 211 5.93 -11.43 3.29
C ASP A 211 4.98 -11.02 2.17
N TYR A 212 4.30 -9.87 2.34
CA TYR A 212 3.46 -9.25 1.33
C TYR A 212 3.89 -7.80 1.09
N VAL A 213 3.83 -7.36 -0.17
CA VAL A 213 4.13 -5.97 -0.57
C VAL A 213 2.98 -5.43 -1.41
N PHE A 214 2.32 -4.39 -0.91
CA PHE A 214 1.28 -3.67 -1.63
C PHE A 214 1.77 -2.28 -2.02
N ILE A 215 1.54 -1.89 -3.27
CA ILE A 215 1.64 -0.49 -3.66
C ILE A 215 0.31 0.16 -3.27
N VAL A 216 0.37 1.23 -2.47
CA VAL A 216 -0.74 2.16 -2.30
C VAL A 216 -0.42 3.34 -3.19
N GLY A 217 -1.15 3.44 -4.30
CA GLY A 217 -0.86 4.36 -5.40
C GLY A 217 -1.96 5.40 -5.59
N HIS A 218 -1.58 6.57 -6.06
CA HIS A 218 -2.47 7.57 -6.62
C HIS A 218 -2.02 7.82 -8.05
N LEU A 219 -2.23 6.81 -8.92
CA LEU A 219 -1.65 6.71 -10.26
C LEU A 219 -2.72 6.78 -11.36
N GLY A 220 -3.90 6.22 -11.09
CA GLY A 220 -5.02 6.15 -12.02
C GLY A 220 -4.87 5.10 -13.12
N MET A 221 -5.94 4.94 -13.86
CA MET A 221 -6.05 4.02 -15.00
C MET A 221 -6.42 4.76 -16.28
N ASP A 222 -7.71 4.92 -16.54
CA ASP A 222 -8.21 5.58 -17.74
C ASP A 222 -8.11 7.11 -17.62
N GLY A 223 -7.82 7.79 -18.73
CA GLY A 223 -7.70 9.24 -18.78
C GLY A 223 -6.39 9.81 -18.19
N THR A 224 -5.50 8.95 -17.69
CA THR A 224 -4.18 9.34 -17.18
C THR A 224 -3.10 9.11 -18.22
N THR A 225 -1.88 9.62 -17.92
CA THR A 225 -0.72 9.36 -18.78
C THR A 225 -0.36 7.87 -18.75
N PRO A 226 -0.47 7.13 -19.87
CA PRO A 226 -0.47 5.67 -19.85
C PRO A 226 0.76 5.03 -19.19
N GLN A 227 1.95 5.61 -19.38
CA GLN A 227 3.18 5.08 -18.79
C GLN A 227 3.27 5.30 -17.26
N TRP A 228 2.40 6.12 -16.68
CA TRP A 228 2.36 6.36 -15.24
C TRP A 228 1.17 5.70 -14.54
N SER A 229 0.30 5.03 -15.30
CA SER A 229 -0.86 4.33 -14.77
C SER A 229 -0.47 3.19 -13.82
N SER A 230 -1.37 2.83 -12.93
CA SER A 230 -1.19 1.70 -12.00
C SER A 230 -0.97 0.38 -12.74
N GLU A 231 -1.63 0.17 -13.89
CA GLU A 231 -1.42 -0.99 -14.74
C GLU A 231 0.02 -1.04 -15.30
N SER A 232 0.53 0.10 -15.78
CA SER A 232 1.90 0.19 -16.28
C SER A 232 2.93 -0.02 -15.17
N VAL A 233 2.68 0.51 -13.98
CA VAL A 233 3.52 0.26 -12.80
C VAL A 233 3.53 -1.22 -12.45
N ALA A 234 2.37 -1.88 -12.36
CA ALA A 234 2.29 -3.31 -12.07
C ALA A 234 3.02 -4.16 -13.11
N LYS A 235 2.85 -3.87 -14.41
CA LYS A 235 3.52 -4.58 -15.51
C LYS A 235 5.04 -4.42 -15.53
N ASN A 236 5.56 -3.31 -15.03
CA ASN A 236 7.00 -2.98 -15.09
C ASN A 236 7.74 -3.15 -13.75
N THR A 237 7.06 -3.65 -12.73
CA THR A 237 7.66 -3.99 -11.42
C THR A 237 7.52 -5.49 -11.13
N GLN A 238 8.21 -5.95 -10.09
CA GLN A 238 8.11 -7.33 -9.58
C GLN A 238 8.12 -7.32 -8.05
N GLY A 239 7.68 -8.42 -7.43
CA GLY A 239 7.65 -8.53 -5.97
C GLY A 239 6.49 -7.78 -5.32
N VAL A 240 5.51 -7.33 -6.10
CA VAL A 240 4.25 -6.71 -5.67
C VAL A 240 3.15 -7.75 -5.72
N ASP A 241 2.30 -7.79 -4.69
CA ASP A 241 1.17 -8.71 -4.59
C ASP A 241 -0.16 -8.03 -4.97
N ALA A 242 -0.31 -6.73 -4.65
CA ALA A 242 -1.45 -5.93 -5.11
C ALA A 242 -1.09 -4.44 -5.27
N VAL A 243 -1.89 -3.71 -6.05
CA VAL A 243 -1.89 -2.26 -6.16
C VAL A 243 -3.27 -1.75 -5.76
N ILE A 244 -3.31 -0.97 -4.69
CA ILE A 244 -4.46 -0.22 -4.22
C ILE A 244 -4.30 1.19 -4.79
N ASP A 245 -5.25 1.64 -5.61
CA ASP A 245 -5.06 2.83 -6.43
C ASP A 245 -6.15 3.91 -6.21
N GLY A 246 -5.90 5.11 -6.72
CA GLY A 246 -6.80 6.26 -6.76
C GLY A 246 -6.63 7.06 -8.06
N HIS A 247 -6.96 8.35 -8.04
CA HIS A 247 -6.76 9.36 -9.08
C HIS A 247 -7.82 9.40 -10.19
N SER A 248 -8.14 8.29 -10.83
CA SER A 248 -9.12 8.27 -11.94
C SER A 248 -10.58 8.19 -11.49
N HIS A 249 -10.84 8.14 -10.17
CA HIS A 249 -12.18 8.05 -9.58
C HIS A 249 -13.02 6.85 -10.04
N GLU A 250 -12.37 5.86 -10.65
CA GLU A 250 -13.01 4.66 -11.13
C GLU A 250 -13.25 3.66 -9.99
N ARG A 251 -14.15 2.74 -10.23
CA ARG A 251 -14.33 1.57 -9.38
C ARG A 251 -14.07 0.34 -10.22
N PHE A 252 -12.97 -0.33 -9.94
CA PHE A 252 -12.61 -1.55 -10.62
C PHE A 252 -11.83 -2.52 -9.72
N THR A 253 -11.83 -3.77 -10.14
CA THR A 253 -10.95 -4.84 -9.68
C THR A 253 -10.44 -5.56 -10.91
N ARG A 254 -9.14 -5.69 -11.07
CA ARG A 254 -8.51 -6.26 -12.26
C ARG A 254 -7.25 -7.03 -11.87
N MET A 255 -6.99 -8.15 -12.55
CA MET A 255 -5.72 -8.85 -12.47
C MET A 255 -4.85 -8.50 -13.66
N VAL A 256 -3.58 -8.23 -13.41
CA VAL A 256 -2.58 -8.00 -14.46
C VAL A 256 -1.34 -8.84 -14.20
N LYS A 257 -0.64 -9.22 -15.28
CA LYS A 257 0.67 -9.88 -15.14
C LYS A 257 1.75 -8.84 -14.92
N ASN A 258 2.57 -9.06 -13.88
CA ASN A 258 3.73 -8.24 -13.60
C ASN A 258 4.89 -8.59 -14.55
N LYS A 259 6.02 -7.89 -14.37
CA LYS A 259 7.23 -8.04 -15.19
C LYS A 259 7.76 -9.48 -15.31
N VAL A 260 7.47 -10.35 -14.34
CA VAL A 260 7.89 -11.76 -14.31
C VAL A 260 6.73 -12.75 -14.48
N GLY A 261 5.57 -12.25 -14.93
CA GLY A 261 4.39 -13.08 -15.26
C GLY A 261 3.54 -13.49 -14.05
N LYS A 262 3.83 -12.99 -12.83
CA LYS A 262 2.99 -13.22 -11.64
C LYS A 262 1.76 -12.33 -11.70
N ASP A 263 0.62 -12.85 -11.27
CA ASP A 263 -0.62 -12.09 -11.12
C ASP A 263 -0.51 -11.05 -10.01
N VAL A 264 -0.99 -9.82 -10.28
CA VAL A 264 -1.09 -8.70 -9.36
C VAL A 264 -2.49 -8.16 -9.41
N LEU A 265 -3.15 -8.07 -8.26
CA LEU A 265 -4.45 -7.43 -8.11
C LEU A 265 -4.30 -5.91 -8.24
N LEU A 266 -5.13 -5.27 -9.05
CA LEU A 266 -5.33 -3.82 -9.09
C LEU A 266 -6.74 -3.51 -8.64
N ALA A 267 -6.91 -2.57 -7.71
CA ALA A 267 -8.22 -2.19 -7.19
C ALA A 267 -8.31 -0.69 -6.92
N GLN A 268 -9.47 -0.11 -7.23
CA GLN A 268 -9.84 1.27 -6.93
C GLN A 268 -11.31 1.32 -6.52
N THR A 269 -11.70 2.23 -5.62
CA THR A 269 -13.00 2.22 -4.95
C THR A 269 -13.93 3.38 -5.35
N GLY A 270 -13.62 4.08 -6.42
CA GLY A 270 -14.40 5.25 -6.86
C GLY A 270 -13.94 6.52 -6.16
N THR A 271 -14.86 7.36 -5.77
CA THR A 271 -14.57 8.64 -5.10
C THR A 271 -15.61 8.92 -4.00
N LYS A 272 -15.27 9.81 -3.03
CA LYS A 272 -16.17 10.29 -1.98
C LYS A 272 -16.84 9.17 -1.20
N LEU A 273 -16.05 8.14 -0.84
CA LEU A 273 -16.51 6.98 -0.08
C LEU A 273 -17.75 6.29 -0.69
N LYS A 274 -17.88 6.24 -2.04
CA LYS A 274 -18.94 5.45 -2.70
C LYS A 274 -18.85 3.99 -2.35
N THR A 275 -17.62 3.51 -2.20
CA THR A 275 -17.30 2.16 -1.71
C THR A 275 -16.03 2.19 -0.87
N VAL A 276 -15.81 1.15 -0.08
CA VAL A 276 -14.56 0.88 0.65
C VAL A 276 -14.05 -0.48 0.18
N GLY A 277 -12.79 -0.57 -0.18
CA GLY A 277 -12.16 -1.84 -0.55
C GLY A 277 -11.73 -2.62 0.69
N GLU A 278 -11.84 -3.92 0.61
CA GLU A 278 -11.40 -4.87 1.65
C GLU A 278 -10.59 -5.98 0.98
N LEU A 279 -9.29 -5.99 1.20
CA LEU A 279 -8.39 -7.08 0.81
C LEU A 279 -8.16 -7.94 2.06
N VAL A 280 -8.37 -9.24 1.92
CA VAL A 280 -8.23 -10.22 3.01
C VAL A 280 -7.13 -11.21 2.65
N ILE A 281 -6.20 -11.41 3.56
CA ILE A 281 -5.19 -12.49 3.48
C ILE A 281 -5.57 -13.50 4.55
N SER A 282 -5.90 -14.72 4.11
CA SER A 282 -6.29 -15.79 5.03
C SER A 282 -5.07 -16.57 5.54
N PRO A 283 -5.21 -17.32 6.65
CA PRO A 283 -4.14 -18.11 7.25
C PRO A 283 -3.48 -19.12 6.31
N ASP A 284 -4.19 -19.60 5.31
CA ASP A 284 -3.66 -20.50 4.28
C ASP A 284 -2.87 -19.79 3.17
N GLY A 285 -2.72 -18.45 3.26
CA GLY A 285 -2.02 -17.62 2.27
C GLY A 285 -2.87 -17.25 1.07
N THR A 286 -4.16 -17.60 1.04
CA THR A 286 -5.08 -17.15 0.00
C THR A 286 -5.43 -15.67 0.21
N ALA A 287 -5.62 -14.94 -0.90
CA ALA A 287 -6.05 -13.56 -0.86
C ALA A 287 -7.42 -13.42 -1.54
N ASP A 288 -8.33 -12.70 -0.89
CA ASP A 288 -9.67 -12.38 -1.41
C ASP A 288 -9.85 -10.86 -1.43
N TYR A 289 -10.64 -10.35 -2.36
CA TYR A 289 -10.93 -8.92 -2.45
C TYR A 289 -12.44 -8.70 -2.47
N ARG A 290 -12.89 -7.75 -1.64
CA ARG A 290 -14.31 -7.41 -1.48
C ARG A 290 -14.51 -5.91 -1.56
N ILE A 291 -15.70 -5.50 -1.98
CA ILE A 291 -16.13 -4.10 -1.98
C ILE A 291 -17.29 -3.92 -1.02
N GLN A 292 -17.13 -3.02 -0.06
CA GLN A 292 -18.16 -2.63 0.91
C GLN A 292 -18.95 -1.44 0.37
N ARG A 293 -20.29 -1.49 0.47
CA ARG A 293 -21.22 -0.40 0.08
C ARG A 293 -22.19 -0.08 1.21
N GLN A 294 -22.77 1.11 1.19
CA GLN A 294 -23.82 1.49 2.12
C GLN A 294 -25.02 0.52 1.98
N GLY A 295 -25.38 -0.16 3.08
CA GLY A 295 -26.56 -1.04 3.15
C GLY A 295 -26.44 -2.41 2.49
N CYS A 296 -25.31 -2.80 1.93
CA CYS A 296 -25.10 -4.13 1.34
C CYS A 296 -23.68 -4.63 1.57
N GLN A 297 -23.54 -5.81 2.16
CA GLN A 297 -22.33 -6.61 2.02
C GLN A 297 -22.40 -7.31 0.65
N TYR A 298 -21.78 -6.73 -0.38
CA TYR A 298 -21.64 -7.38 -1.67
C TYR A 298 -20.33 -8.17 -1.69
N ARG A 299 -20.41 -9.48 -1.83
CA ARG A 299 -19.29 -10.35 -2.18
C ARG A 299 -19.12 -10.28 -3.70
N GLU A 300 -18.26 -9.45 -4.22
CA GLU A 300 -17.58 -9.72 -5.48
C GLU A 300 -16.32 -10.50 -5.10
N SER A 301 -16.45 -11.80 -4.83
CA SER A 301 -15.32 -12.67 -4.53
C SER A 301 -14.57 -12.95 -5.83
N TYR A 302 -13.34 -12.45 -5.92
CA TYR A 302 -12.38 -12.90 -6.91
C TYR A 302 -11.55 -14.03 -6.28
N CYS A 303 -11.88 -15.29 -6.61
CA CYS A 303 -11.00 -16.42 -6.34
C CYS A 303 -10.07 -16.60 -7.56
N PRO A 304 -8.73 -16.55 -7.41
CA PRO A 304 -7.82 -16.97 -8.47
C PRO A 304 -7.96 -18.49 -8.65
N GLY A 305 -8.80 -18.92 -9.58
CA GLY A 305 -9.08 -20.33 -9.86
C GLY A 305 -10.44 -20.62 -10.51
N ASN A 306 -11.36 -19.70 -10.48
CA ASN A 306 -12.66 -19.88 -11.14
C ASN A 306 -12.62 -19.28 -12.56
N LYS A 307 -12.59 -20.13 -13.57
CA LYS A 307 -12.47 -19.77 -15.00
C LYS A 307 -13.81 -19.43 -15.65
N ASP A 308 -14.86 -19.16 -14.89
CA ASP A 308 -16.19 -18.84 -15.42
C ASP A 308 -16.74 -17.61 -14.71
N LEU A 309 -16.46 -16.43 -15.30
CA LEU A 309 -17.34 -15.23 -15.37
C LEU A 309 -16.74 -14.26 -16.39
#